data_752a571b01f381ff88e2d551a6e24c8b
#
_entry.id   752a571b01f381ff88e2d551a6e24c8b
#
_cell.length_a   1.000
_cell.length_b   1.000
_cell.length_c   1.000
_cell.angle_alpha   90.00
_cell.angle_beta   90.00
_cell.angle_gamma   90.00
#
_symmetry.space_group_name_H-M   'P 1'
#
loop_
_entity.id
_entity.type
_entity.pdbx_description
1 polymer ?
#
loop_
_entity_poly.entity_id
_entity_poly.type
_entity_poly.pdbx_seq_one_letter_code
_entity_poly.pdbx_strand_id
1 'polypeptide(L)'
;MFFDSRRSSILATNGMVATSQPLAATTGLRVLMEGGNAVDSAIAAAAALNVVEPMSTGVGGDMFALVWDNKEKSVRALNGSGRAPAAANIEELTKKGLSAMPDTGVYSVATPGTVHGWETLLDSCGTMPLSKLLCPAIDYAENGFPVSDIISFQWQQCLGKLSAFPSGTEMLPNGGTPSQGDFVTLPTLAATLRAIAEGGSEAFYNGPIAEKTAAFVQEHGGWLSVEDMATHTSDWDEPISTDYRGVTCWECPPNGQGIAALGALNIAEGFDIRGMGAQSPDAYHHLIESMRLGFADAYQYVADPRKANVPINELTSKEFATTRRALMNSKTAMATVPYGKVLNGSDTVYISVVDGQGNACSFINSVFSNFGSGMVVPGTGIVLHNRASLFSLDPNHANHLAPHKRPYNTIIPGMATIGDELHLSYGMMGAFMQPQGHLQLISNMVDHDMDPQQAINALRFMVGNNNVLLEEGLDPSVARDLQSRGHNVGQITGYNRVSIGGAQIIQRDPDTGVLRGGSEPRKDGCAVGY
;
A
#
# COMPACT_ATOMS: atom_id res chain seq x y z
N MET A 1 10.97 -25.44 0.99
CA MET A 1 11.08 -25.99 2.35
C MET A 1 10.35 -25.04 3.28
N PHE A 2 9.33 -25.50 4.01
CA PHE A 2 8.64 -24.65 4.98
C PHE A 2 9.44 -24.66 6.29
N PHE A 3 9.87 -23.49 6.74
CA PHE A 3 10.50 -23.34 8.05
C PHE A 3 9.47 -22.73 9.01
N ASP A 4 9.13 -23.42 10.05
CA ASP A 4 8.38 -22.88 11.18
C ASP A 4 9.33 -22.06 12.07
N SER A 5 9.85 -20.98 11.48
CA SER A 5 10.77 -20.06 12.17
C SER A 5 9.96 -18.99 12.88
N ARG A 6 9.89 -19.08 14.19
CA ARG A 6 9.23 -18.10 15.03
C ARG A 6 10.05 -16.82 15.14
N ARG A 7 9.46 -15.68 14.71
CA ARG A 7 9.91 -14.34 15.10
C ARG A 7 9.20 -13.93 16.40
N SER A 8 9.91 -13.28 17.30
CA SER A 8 9.32 -12.61 18.46
C SER A 8 8.99 -11.17 18.12
N SER A 9 7.98 -10.59 18.75
CA SER A 9 7.74 -9.15 18.73
C SER A 9 8.95 -8.40 19.28
N ILE A 10 9.29 -7.28 18.63
CA ILE A 10 10.33 -6.35 19.10
C ILE A 10 9.72 -5.41 20.14
N LEU A 11 10.44 -5.16 21.22
CA LEU A 11 10.00 -4.22 22.26
C LEU A 11 10.93 -3.01 22.31
N ALA A 12 10.36 -1.81 22.48
CA ALA A 12 11.09 -0.54 22.63
C ALA A 12 10.28 0.46 23.43
N THR A 13 10.92 1.59 23.82
CA THR A 13 10.28 2.63 24.65
C THR A 13 10.44 4.05 24.09
N ASN A 14 11.46 4.30 23.27
CA ASN A 14 11.80 5.65 22.80
C ASN A 14 11.41 5.90 21.35
N GLY A 15 11.13 4.84 20.60
CA GLY A 15 10.67 4.93 19.20
C GLY A 15 10.84 3.61 18.47
N MET A 16 10.05 3.42 17.41
CA MET A 16 10.07 2.19 16.62
C MET A 16 9.70 2.46 15.17
N VAL A 17 10.34 1.72 14.27
CA VAL A 17 10.06 1.68 12.83
C VAL A 17 9.85 0.23 12.41
N ALA A 18 8.81 -0.04 11.64
CA ALA A 18 8.59 -1.34 11.01
C ALA A 18 8.29 -1.15 9.51
N THR A 19 9.07 -1.79 8.64
CA THR A 19 8.88 -1.72 7.18
C THR A 19 9.43 -2.97 6.49
N SER A 20 9.31 -3.02 5.15
CA SER A 20 9.57 -4.20 4.33
C SER A 20 11.06 -4.55 4.15
N GLN A 21 11.98 -3.63 4.51
CA GLN A 21 13.41 -3.79 4.18
C GLN A 21 14.30 -3.23 5.30
N PRO A 22 15.33 -3.98 5.77
CA PRO A 22 16.16 -3.60 6.93
C PRO A 22 16.91 -2.27 6.79
N LEU A 23 17.44 -1.94 5.59
CA LEU A 23 18.17 -0.69 5.36
C LEU A 23 17.25 0.51 5.54
N ALA A 24 16.02 0.41 5.08
CA ALA A 24 15.01 1.46 5.25
C ALA A 24 14.54 1.57 6.72
N ALA A 25 14.31 0.45 7.40
CA ALA A 25 13.97 0.45 8.82
C ALA A 25 15.06 1.13 9.66
N THR A 26 16.33 0.79 9.38
CA THR A 26 17.49 1.41 10.04
C THR A 26 17.61 2.90 9.74
N THR A 27 17.33 3.31 8.49
CA THR A 27 17.30 4.72 8.09
C THR A 27 16.29 5.51 8.91
N GLY A 28 15.05 5.02 9.01
CA GLY A 28 14.02 5.65 9.84
C GLY A 28 14.39 5.70 11.32
N LEU A 29 14.95 4.61 11.85
CA LEU A 29 15.38 4.55 13.26
C LEU A 29 16.46 5.60 13.57
N ARG A 30 17.43 5.79 12.67
CA ARG A 30 18.47 6.83 12.84
C ARG A 30 17.86 8.21 12.94
N VAL A 31 16.86 8.53 12.11
CA VAL A 31 16.15 9.80 12.17
C VAL A 31 15.50 10.01 13.53
N LEU A 32 14.81 9.00 14.09
CA LEU A 32 14.25 9.07 15.44
C LEU A 32 15.34 9.30 16.51
N MET A 33 16.44 8.56 16.43
CA MET A 33 17.57 8.70 17.38
C MET A 33 18.29 10.06 17.27
N GLU A 34 18.22 10.71 16.09
CA GLU A 34 18.75 12.06 15.85
C GLU A 34 17.75 13.17 16.23
N GLY A 35 16.63 12.82 16.83
CA GLY A 35 15.62 13.77 17.34
C GLY A 35 14.52 14.15 16.33
N GLY A 36 14.42 13.47 15.19
CA GLY A 36 13.28 13.57 14.28
C GLY A 36 12.04 12.89 14.86
N ASN A 37 10.87 13.27 14.39
CA ASN A 37 9.60 12.69 14.80
C ASN A 37 9.16 11.52 13.88
N ALA A 38 7.96 10.99 14.12
CA ALA A 38 7.42 9.86 13.37
C ALA A 38 7.28 10.15 11.86
N VAL A 39 6.94 11.39 11.49
CA VAL A 39 6.81 11.83 10.08
C VAL A 39 8.17 11.92 9.39
N ASP A 40 9.15 12.55 10.02
CA ASP A 40 10.52 12.65 9.51
C ASP A 40 11.10 11.25 9.22
N SER A 41 10.92 10.35 10.18
CA SER A 41 11.37 8.96 10.09
C SER A 41 10.68 8.19 8.95
N ALA A 42 9.37 8.36 8.79
CA ALA A 42 8.60 7.69 7.74
C ALA A 42 9.06 8.14 6.33
N ILE A 43 9.31 9.44 6.13
CA ILE A 43 9.79 9.98 4.85
C ILE A 43 11.21 9.51 4.54
N ALA A 44 12.12 9.52 5.52
CA ALA A 44 13.47 9.02 5.31
C ALA A 44 13.49 7.52 4.95
N ALA A 45 12.67 6.72 5.64
CA ALA A 45 12.51 5.30 5.32
C ALA A 45 11.87 5.10 3.94
N ALA A 46 10.85 5.89 3.56
CA ALA A 46 10.22 5.85 2.25
C ALA A 46 11.21 6.19 1.13
N ALA A 47 12.02 7.23 1.31
CA ALA A 47 13.06 7.61 0.36
C ALA A 47 14.11 6.50 0.18
N ALA A 48 14.53 5.86 1.28
CA ALA A 48 15.45 4.71 1.22
C ALA A 48 14.80 3.53 0.45
N LEU A 49 13.51 3.24 0.69
CA LEU A 49 12.78 2.20 -0.05
C LEU A 49 12.67 2.47 -1.54
N ASN A 50 12.57 3.73 -1.96
CA ASN A 50 12.57 4.09 -3.38
C ASN A 50 13.86 3.62 -4.11
N VAL A 51 14.93 3.41 -3.36
CA VAL A 51 16.22 2.93 -3.88
C VAL A 51 16.37 1.42 -3.69
N VAL A 52 16.14 0.92 -2.46
CA VAL A 52 16.45 -0.48 -2.12
C VAL A 52 15.32 -1.47 -2.47
N GLU A 53 14.13 -0.96 -2.80
CA GLU A 53 12.95 -1.72 -3.25
C GLU A 53 12.26 -1.04 -4.46
N PRO A 54 12.99 -0.73 -5.55
CA PRO A 54 12.52 0.15 -6.62
C PRO A 54 11.39 -0.45 -7.46
N MET A 55 11.15 -1.77 -7.37
CA MET A 55 10.01 -2.40 -8.04
C MET A 55 8.68 -2.05 -7.37
N SER A 56 8.69 -1.78 -6.07
CA SER A 56 7.47 -1.60 -5.26
C SER A 56 7.06 -0.15 -5.13
N THR A 57 8.04 0.78 -5.13
CA THR A 57 7.84 2.18 -4.81
C THR A 57 8.82 3.10 -5.55
N GLY A 58 8.54 4.42 -5.58
CA GLY A 58 9.38 5.40 -6.25
C GLY A 58 8.81 6.81 -6.18
N VAL A 59 9.64 7.80 -6.48
CA VAL A 59 9.20 9.21 -6.61
C VAL A 59 8.21 9.42 -7.75
N GLY A 60 8.15 8.50 -8.72
CA GLY A 60 7.15 8.48 -9.79
C GLY A 60 5.84 7.78 -9.40
N GLY A 61 5.60 7.55 -8.12
CA GLY A 61 4.45 6.86 -7.55
C GLY A 61 3.45 7.75 -6.83
N ASP A 62 2.62 7.09 -6.01
CA ASP A 62 1.62 7.69 -5.11
C ASP A 62 1.98 7.44 -3.65
N MET A 63 1.45 8.27 -2.73
CA MET A 63 1.52 8.02 -1.30
C MET A 63 0.23 8.38 -0.57
N PHE A 64 -0.07 7.67 0.52
CA PHE A 64 -1.05 8.05 1.54
C PHE A 64 -0.41 7.96 2.92
N ALA A 65 -0.90 8.76 3.86
CA ALA A 65 -0.49 8.67 5.25
C ALA A 65 -1.68 8.92 6.21
N LEU A 66 -1.68 8.18 7.33
CA LEU A 66 -2.41 8.56 8.53
C LEU A 66 -1.38 9.04 9.56
N VAL A 67 -1.66 10.18 10.18
CA VAL A 67 -0.82 10.76 11.23
C VAL A 67 -1.62 10.86 12.52
N TRP A 68 -1.12 10.25 13.57
CA TRP A 68 -1.60 10.43 14.94
C TRP A 68 -0.82 11.54 15.64
N ASP A 69 -1.53 12.54 16.10
CA ASP A 69 -0.99 13.55 17.02
C ASP A 69 -1.35 13.15 18.46
N ASN A 70 -0.34 12.75 19.23
CA ASN A 70 -0.56 12.28 20.59
C ASN A 70 -0.96 13.40 21.56
N LYS A 71 -0.64 14.64 21.27
CA LYS A 71 -1.05 15.80 22.08
C LYS A 71 -2.51 16.18 21.82
N GLU A 72 -2.89 16.25 20.55
CA GLU A 72 -4.25 16.64 20.14
C GLU A 72 -5.22 15.44 20.13
N LYS A 73 -4.71 14.20 20.35
CA LYS A 73 -5.47 12.94 20.33
C LYS A 73 -6.30 12.79 19.06
N SER A 74 -5.71 13.07 17.92
CA SER A 74 -6.41 13.13 16.63
C SER A 74 -5.67 12.38 15.54
N VAL A 75 -6.43 11.81 14.59
CA VAL A 75 -5.94 11.19 13.37
C VAL A 75 -6.18 12.15 12.20
N ARG A 76 -5.19 12.33 11.35
CA ARG A 76 -5.28 13.11 10.11
C ARG A 76 -4.93 12.22 8.93
N ALA A 77 -5.58 12.40 7.78
CA ALA A 77 -5.34 11.62 6.57
C ALA A 77 -4.78 12.50 5.45
N LEU A 78 -3.65 12.11 4.88
CA LEU A 78 -3.06 12.77 3.70
C LEU A 78 -3.22 11.88 2.46
N ASN A 79 -3.75 12.47 1.39
CA ASN A 79 -3.90 11.87 0.08
C ASN A 79 -2.92 12.52 -0.91
N GLY A 80 -1.80 11.85 -1.17
CA GLY A 80 -0.81 12.22 -2.17
C GLY A 80 -0.94 11.39 -3.46
N SER A 81 -2.15 10.97 -3.85
CA SER A 81 -2.36 10.28 -5.14
C SER A 81 -2.52 11.26 -6.29
N GLY A 82 -2.01 10.86 -7.44
CA GLY A 82 -2.07 11.65 -8.66
C GLY A 82 -3.42 11.63 -9.36
N ARG A 83 -3.61 12.60 -10.26
CA ARG A 83 -4.81 12.73 -11.10
C ARG A 83 -4.53 12.28 -12.52
N ALA A 84 -5.58 11.83 -13.22
CA ALA A 84 -5.51 11.62 -14.66
C ALA A 84 -5.15 12.93 -15.36
N PRO A 85 -4.30 12.89 -16.41
CA PRO A 85 -3.95 14.06 -17.19
C PRO A 85 -5.18 14.79 -17.77
N ALA A 86 -5.04 16.08 -18.02
CA ALA A 86 -6.10 16.93 -18.62
C ALA A 86 -6.60 16.40 -19.99
N ALA A 87 -5.70 15.76 -20.75
CA ALA A 87 -6.00 15.20 -22.05
C ALA A 87 -6.62 13.77 -22.01
N ALA A 88 -6.83 13.20 -20.81
CA ALA A 88 -7.37 11.83 -20.67
C ALA A 88 -8.75 11.70 -21.33
N ASN A 89 -8.91 10.70 -22.23
CA ASN A 89 -10.08 10.57 -23.08
C ASN A 89 -10.47 9.10 -23.35
N ILE A 90 -11.66 8.72 -22.87
CA ILE A 90 -12.22 7.36 -23.09
C ILE A 90 -12.44 7.07 -24.57
N GLU A 91 -12.96 8.05 -25.36
CA GLU A 91 -13.27 7.84 -26.75
C GLU A 91 -12.01 7.53 -27.59
N GLU A 92 -10.88 8.14 -27.25
CA GLU A 92 -9.60 7.85 -27.90
C GLU A 92 -9.21 6.38 -27.69
N LEU A 93 -9.28 5.90 -26.44
CA LEU A 93 -8.94 4.51 -26.09
C LEU A 93 -9.89 3.51 -26.76
N THR A 94 -11.19 3.82 -26.77
CA THR A 94 -12.20 2.99 -27.43
C THR A 94 -11.96 2.93 -28.94
N LYS A 95 -11.63 4.06 -29.61
CA LYS A 95 -11.27 4.09 -31.03
C LYS A 95 -10.01 3.27 -31.34
N LYS A 96 -9.10 3.13 -30.38
CA LYS A 96 -7.92 2.24 -30.46
C LYS A 96 -8.26 0.77 -30.19
N GLY A 97 -9.52 0.43 -29.94
CA GLY A 97 -9.99 -0.94 -29.71
C GLY A 97 -9.80 -1.44 -28.27
N LEU A 98 -9.51 -0.55 -27.31
CA LEU A 98 -9.36 -0.93 -25.91
C LEU A 98 -10.74 -1.04 -25.23
N SER A 99 -10.98 -2.14 -24.56
CA SER A 99 -12.18 -2.38 -23.73
C SER A 99 -11.93 -2.20 -22.24
N ALA A 100 -10.66 -2.04 -21.83
CA ALA A 100 -10.20 -1.76 -20.47
C ALA A 100 -8.93 -0.93 -20.52
N MET A 101 -8.61 -0.26 -19.42
CA MET A 101 -7.33 0.44 -19.28
C MET A 101 -6.16 -0.56 -19.38
N PRO A 102 -5.08 -0.21 -20.09
CA PRO A 102 -3.88 -1.07 -20.12
C PRO A 102 -3.15 -1.05 -18.79
N ASP A 103 -2.54 -2.18 -18.44
CA ASP A 103 -1.76 -2.33 -17.20
C ASP A 103 -0.34 -1.75 -17.30
N THR A 104 0.14 -1.49 -18.52
CA THR A 104 1.50 -0.99 -18.79
C THR A 104 1.48 0.11 -19.85
N GLY A 105 2.57 0.86 -19.92
CA GLY A 105 2.75 1.92 -20.91
C GLY A 105 2.03 3.21 -20.56
N VAL A 106 2.00 4.13 -21.54
CA VAL A 106 1.66 5.56 -21.33
C VAL A 106 0.26 5.85 -20.80
N TYR A 107 -0.74 5.05 -21.19
CA TYR A 107 -2.13 5.28 -20.77
C TYR A 107 -2.41 4.82 -19.34
N SER A 108 -1.52 4.00 -18.77
CA SER A 108 -1.61 3.60 -17.36
C SER A 108 -1.03 4.62 -16.39
N VAL A 109 -0.35 5.67 -16.89
CA VAL A 109 0.31 6.70 -16.09
C VAL A 109 -0.71 7.79 -15.70
N ALA A 110 -0.73 8.14 -14.41
CA ALA A 110 -1.31 9.39 -13.92
C ALA A 110 -0.18 10.30 -13.40
N THR A 111 -0.50 11.51 -12.97
CA THR A 111 0.51 12.43 -12.40
C THR A 111 1.14 11.80 -11.16
N PRO A 112 2.47 11.70 -11.04
CA PRO A 112 3.11 11.24 -9.81
C PRO A 112 2.78 12.13 -8.62
N GLY A 113 2.48 11.56 -7.45
CA GLY A 113 2.07 12.34 -6.28
C GLY A 113 3.00 12.25 -5.07
N THR A 114 3.97 11.34 -5.09
CA THR A 114 4.83 11.03 -3.95
C THR A 114 5.58 12.25 -3.39
N VAL A 115 6.27 13.00 -4.25
CA VAL A 115 7.17 14.07 -3.81
C VAL A 115 6.40 15.24 -3.18
N HIS A 116 5.28 15.65 -3.79
CA HIS A 116 4.41 16.66 -3.20
C HIS A 116 3.77 16.19 -1.89
N GLY A 117 3.44 14.89 -1.80
CA GLY A 117 2.94 14.29 -0.56
C GLY A 117 3.96 14.34 0.57
N TRP A 118 5.25 14.06 0.29
CA TRP A 118 6.31 14.18 1.28
C TRP A 118 6.44 15.60 1.81
N GLU A 119 6.50 16.59 0.92
CA GLU A 119 6.64 17.99 1.32
C GLU A 119 5.42 18.47 2.12
N THR A 120 4.19 18.19 1.64
CA THR A 120 2.95 18.50 2.37
C THR A 120 2.91 17.89 3.78
N LEU A 121 3.41 16.67 3.91
CA LEU A 121 3.48 15.98 5.20
C LEU A 121 4.52 16.61 6.13
N LEU A 122 5.71 16.96 5.61
CA LEU A 122 6.76 17.63 6.36
C LEU A 122 6.35 19.04 6.80
N ASP A 123 5.79 19.83 5.90
CA ASP A 123 5.36 21.20 6.20
C ASP A 123 4.32 21.27 7.32
N SER A 124 3.46 20.25 7.40
CA SER A 124 2.41 20.20 8.40
C SER A 124 2.83 19.54 9.72
N CYS A 125 3.69 18.53 9.67
CA CYS A 125 3.93 17.63 10.78
C CYS A 125 5.41 17.28 11.01
N GLY A 126 6.31 17.64 10.10
CA GLY A 126 7.75 17.33 10.20
C GLY A 126 8.51 18.30 11.10
N THR A 127 9.73 17.91 11.47
CA THR A 127 10.66 18.72 12.26
C THR A 127 12.04 18.86 11.64
N MET A 128 12.33 18.04 10.61
CA MET A 128 13.62 18.04 9.91
C MET A 128 13.46 18.45 8.44
N PRO A 129 14.47 19.11 7.83
CA PRO A 129 14.40 19.47 6.43
C PRO A 129 14.49 18.24 5.52
N LEU A 130 13.75 18.27 4.40
CA LEU A 130 13.72 17.21 3.40
C LEU A 130 15.13 16.82 2.92
N SER A 131 16.02 17.81 2.74
CA SER A 131 17.40 17.60 2.33
C SER A 131 18.18 16.66 3.27
N LYS A 132 17.96 16.74 4.58
CA LYS A 132 18.57 15.83 5.56
C LYS A 132 17.97 14.44 5.47
N LEU A 133 16.66 14.34 5.31
CA LEU A 133 15.93 13.07 5.28
C LEU A 133 16.25 12.23 4.03
N LEU A 134 16.56 12.88 2.90
CA LEU A 134 16.91 12.20 1.65
C LEU A 134 18.39 11.75 1.58
N CYS A 135 19.29 12.27 2.43
CA CYS A 135 20.72 11.90 2.39
C CYS A 135 20.98 10.40 2.38
N PRO A 136 20.36 9.55 3.24
CA PRO A 136 20.63 8.12 3.21
C PRO A 136 20.18 7.43 1.91
N ALA A 137 19.06 7.86 1.34
CA ALA A 137 18.57 7.34 0.05
C ALA A 137 19.52 7.72 -1.10
N ILE A 138 20.01 8.95 -1.11
CA ILE A 138 21.01 9.42 -2.08
C ILE A 138 22.30 8.60 -1.94
N ASP A 139 22.74 8.35 -0.72
CA ASP A 139 23.95 7.54 -0.46
C ASP A 139 23.79 6.09 -0.99
N TYR A 140 22.66 5.42 -0.70
CA TYR A 140 22.38 4.10 -1.25
C TYR A 140 22.32 4.10 -2.79
N ALA A 141 21.72 5.10 -3.39
CA ALA A 141 21.59 5.17 -4.85
C ALA A 141 22.94 5.48 -5.54
N GLU A 142 23.78 6.31 -4.94
CA GLU A 142 25.08 6.74 -5.50
C GLU A 142 26.20 5.75 -5.22
N ASN A 143 26.33 5.36 -3.94
CA ASN A 143 27.42 4.52 -3.46
C ASN A 143 27.06 3.03 -3.43
N GLY A 144 25.78 2.68 -3.58
CA GLY A 144 25.27 1.34 -3.74
C GLY A 144 24.75 0.68 -2.46
N PHE A 145 24.00 -0.40 -2.67
CA PHE A 145 23.43 -1.23 -1.63
C PHE A 145 23.44 -2.72 -2.01
N PRO A 146 23.52 -3.66 -1.04
CA PRO A 146 23.43 -5.08 -1.32
C PRO A 146 21.96 -5.49 -1.55
N VAL A 147 21.72 -6.26 -2.61
CA VAL A 147 20.39 -6.77 -2.95
C VAL A 147 20.06 -8.00 -2.09
N SER A 148 18.90 -7.99 -1.44
CA SER A 148 18.42 -9.10 -0.64
C SER A 148 17.75 -10.19 -1.49
N ASP A 149 17.43 -11.35 -0.88
CA ASP A 149 16.84 -12.50 -1.54
C ASP A 149 15.47 -12.19 -2.17
N ILE A 150 14.57 -11.60 -1.38
CA ILE A 150 13.23 -11.26 -1.83
C ILE A 150 13.26 -10.16 -2.92
N ILE A 151 14.09 -9.14 -2.75
CA ILE A 151 14.25 -8.07 -3.74
C ILE A 151 14.79 -8.63 -5.06
N SER A 152 15.80 -9.52 -5.02
CA SER A 152 16.29 -10.21 -6.21
C SER A 152 15.18 -11.00 -6.91
N PHE A 153 14.41 -11.82 -6.16
CA PHE A 153 13.31 -12.60 -6.71
C PHE A 153 12.27 -11.71 -7.41
N GLN A 154 11.83 -10.64 -6.75
CA GLN A 154 10.82 -9.74 -7.31
C GLN A 154 11.33 -8.95 -8.52
N TRP A 155 12.58 -8.49 -8.48
CA TRP A 155 13.20 -7.80 -9.62
C TRP A 155 13.28 -8.70 -10.87
N GLN A 156 13.65 -9.97 -10.69
CA GLN A 156 13.71 -10.97 -11.76
C GLN A 156 12.37 -11.15 -12.48
N GLN A 157 11.25 -11.08 -11.76
CA GLN A 157 9.90 -11.18 -12.36
C GLN A 157 9.59 -10.02 -13.32
N CYS A 158 10.36 -8.94 -13.26
CA CYS A 158 10.08 -7.69 -14.01
C CYS A 158 10.98 -7.50 -15.23
N LEU A 159 11.90 -8.41 -15.52
CA LEU A 159 12.84 -8.28 -16.64
C LEU A 159 12.13 -7.97 -17.97
N GLY A 160 11.06 -8.71 -18.29
CA GLY A 160 10.30 -8.52 -19.53
C GLY A 160 9.62 -7.14 -19.60
N LYS A 161 9.08 -6.67 -18.48
CA LYS A 161 8.44 -5.34 -18.38
C LYS A 161 9.46 -4.21 -18.57
N LEU A 162 10.60 -4.27 -17.90
CA LEU A 162 11.67 -3.27 -18.02
C LEU A 162 12.31 -3.26 -19.42
N SER A 163 12.43 -4.42 -20.06
CA SER A 163 12.99 -4.54 -21.41
C SER A 163 12.05 -4.05 -22.52
N ALA A 164 10.78 -3.75 -22.20
CA ALA A 164 9.82 -3.25 -23.18
C ALA A 164 10.15 -1.81 -23.65
N PHE A 165 10.86 -1.05 -22.84
CA PHE A 165 11.31 0.32 -23.16
C PHE A 165 12.84 0.42 -23.02
N PRO A 166 13.54 1.10 -23.95
CA PRO A 166 15.01 1.22 -23.88
C PRO A 166 15.53 1.80 -22.57
N SER A 167 14.83 2.78 -22.00
CA SER A 167 15.18 3.42 -20.73
C SER A 167 15.00 2.53 -19.50
N GLY A 168 14.30 1.40 -19.62
CA GLY A 168 14.21 0.40 -18.55
C GLY A 168 15.56 -0.20 -18.16
N THR A 169 16.57 -0.06 -19.01
CA THR A 169 17.96 -0.45 -18.72
C THR A 169 18.55 0.30 -17.53
N GLU A 170 18.03 1.48 -17.15
CA GLU A 170 18.45 2.20 -15.94
C GLU A 170 18.12 1.42 -14.65
N MET A 171 17.14 0.51 -14.72
CA MET A 171 16.75 -0.41 -13.63
C MET A 171 17.26 -1.84 -13.87
N LEU A 172 18.18 -2.05 -14.80
CA LEU A 172 18.81 -3.33 -15.11
C LEU A 172 20.35 -3.21 -14.96
N PRO A 173 20.86 -3.21 -13.72
CA PRO A 173 22.29 -3.10 -13.47
C PRO A 173 23.04 -4.22 -14.22
N ASN A 174 24.16 -3.85 -14.87
CA ASN A 174 24.95 -4.76 -15.72
C ASN A 174 24.16 -5.42 -16.87
N GLY A 175 23.03 -4.82 -17.30
CA GLY A 175 22.20 -5.32 -18.40
C GLY A 175 21.25 -6.46 -18.03
N GLY A 176 21.08 -6.75 -16.76
CA GLY A 176 20.19 -7.79 -16.24
C GLY A 176 19.60 -7.45 -14.87
N THR A 177 18.77 -8.33 -14.35
CA THR A 177 18.26 -8.21 -12.98
C THR A 177 19.32 -8.67 -11.98
N PRO A 178 19.46 -7.99 -10.83
CA PRO A 178 20.47 -8.34 -9.83
C PRO A 178 20.13 -9.64 -9.11
N SER A 179 21.17 -10.38 -8.74
CA SER A 179 21.10 -11.55 -7.86
C SER A 179 21.23 -11.15 -6.38
N GLN A 180 20.84 -12.04 -5.48
CA GLN A 180 21.08 -11.86 -4.05
C GLN A 180 22.58 -11.63 -3.78
N GLY A 181 22.89 -10.58 -3.02
CA GLY A 181 24.25 -10.19 -2.67
C GLY A 181 24.95 -9.29 -3.69
N ASP A 182 24.37 -9.09 -4.88
CA ASP A 182 24.89 -8.11 -5.82
C ASP A 182 24.85 -6.71 -5.22
N PHE A 183 25.88 -5.91 -5.54
CA PHE A 183 25.97 -4.53 -5.11
C PHE A 183 25.49 -3.61 -6.24
N VAL A 184 24.41 -2.89 -6.02
CA VAL A 184 23.69 -2.12 -7.04
C VAL A 184 23.78 -0.63 -6.76
N THR A 185 24.06 0.16 -7.79
CA THR A 185 23.96 1.62 -7.81
C THR A 185 22.90 2.07 -8.80
N LEU A 186 22.23 3.19 -8.50
CA LEU A 186 21.21 3.82 -9.34
C LEU A 186 21.54 5.32 -9.53
N PRO A 187 22.61 5.65 -10.29
CA PRO A 187 23.16 7.01 -10.33
C PRO A 187 22.20 8.06 -10.89
N THR A 188 21.33 7.69 -11.84
CA THR A 188 20.31 8.62 -12.37
C THR A 188 19.24 8.93 -11.33
N LEU A 189 18.84 7.93 -10.53
CA LEU A 189 17.93 8.13 -9.41
C LEU A 189 18.59 8.96 -8.30
N ALA A 190 19.89 8.75 -8.01
CA ALA A 190 20.64 9.57 -7.06
C ALA A 190 20.62 11.05 -7.44
N ALA A 191 20.85 11.36 -8.73
CA ALA A 191 20.78 12.73 -9.23
C ALA A 191 19.38 13.36 -9.08
N THR A 192 18.33 12.59 -9.35
CA THR A 192 16.94 13.01 -9.14
C THR A 192 16.64 13.28 -7.67
N LEU A 193 17.01 12.36 -6.77
CA LEU A 193 16.82 12.53 -5.32
C LEU A 193 17.59 13.74 -4.77
N ARG A 194 18.78 14.03 -5.30
CA ARG A 194 19.56 15.21 -4.95
C ARG A 194 18.87 16.50 -5.40
N ALA A 195 18.33 16.55 -6.61
CA ALA A 195 17.57 17.70 -7.09
C ALA A 195 16.32 17.95 -6.21
N ILE A 196 15.62 16.88 -5.80
CA ILE A 196 14.48 16.99 -4.87
C ILE A 196 14.96 17.46 -3.48
N ALA A 197 16.08 16.95 -2.97
CA ALA A 197 16.64 17.36 -1.69
C ALA A 197 17.00 18.86 -1.63
N GLU A 198 17.48 19.41 -2.76
CA GLU A 198 17.90 20.81 -2.89
C GLU A 198 16.74 21.76 -3.18
N GLY A 199 15.77 21.36 -4.02
CA GLY A 199 14.71 22.23 -4.52
C GLY A 199 13.29 21.83 -4.16
N GLY A 200 13.10 20.79 -3.34
CA GLY A 200 11.77 20.33 -2.91
C GLY A 200 10.91 19.80 -4.06
N SER A 201 9.59 19.90 -3.87
CA SER A 201 8.61 19.52 -4.88
C SER A 201 8.67 20.42 -6.11
N GLU A 202 9.08 21.67 -5.97
CA GLU A 202 9.27 22.62 -7.08
C GLU A 202 10.24 22.05 -8.13
N ALA A 203 11.37 21.48 -7.70
CA ALA A 203 12.35 20.89 -8.61
C ALA A 203 11.81 19.66 -9.37
N PHE A 204 10.82 18.96 -8.78
CA PHE A 204 10.20 17.78 -9.39
C PHE A 204 9.06 18.13 -10.35
N TYR A 205 8.20 19.10 -9.97
CA TYR A 205 6.97 19.39 -10.70
C TYR A 205 7.06 20.58 -11.68
N ASN A 206 8.00 21.51 -11.50
CA ASN A 206 8.10 22.76 -12.28
C ASN A 206 9.46 22.94 -13.00
N GLY A 207 10.32 21.92 -13.01
CA GLY A 207 11.65 22.03 -13.57
C GLY A 207 11.98 21.01 -14.66
N PRO A 208 13.26 20.79 -14.94
CA PRO A 208 13.73 19.85 -15.98
C PRO A 208 13.25 18.41 -15.79
N ILE A 209 12.91 17.99 -14.56
CA ILE A 209 12.37 16.66 -14.28
C ILE A 209 10.94 16.55 -14.85
N ALA A 210 10.09 17.56 -14.62
CA ALA A 210 8.74 17.60 -15.18
C ALA A 210 8.75 17.64 -16.71
N GLU A 211 9.63 18.48 -17.30
CA GLU A 211 9.79 18.56 -18.76
C GLU A 211 10.19 17.24 -19.38
N LYS A 212 11.20 16.55 -18.83
CA LYS A 212 11.64 15.23 -19.29
C LYS A 212 10.55 14.18 -19.15
N THR A 213 9.82 14.20 -18.03
CA THR A 213 8.74 13.25 -17.77
C THR A 213 7.59 13.42 -18.75
N ALA A 214 7.12 14.65 -18.95
CA ALA A 214 6.06 14.96 -19.90
C ALA A 214 6.49 14.65 -21.35
N ALA A 215 7.67 15.07 -21.77
CA ALA A 215 8.19 14.80 -23.10
C ALA A 215 8.27 13.30 -23.38
N PHE A 216 8.81 12.52 -22.45
CA PHE A 216 8.92 11.07 -22.58
C PHE A 216 7.55 10.38 -22.73
N VAL A 217 6.58 10.76 -21.91
CA VAL A 217 5.21 10.21 -22.00
C VAL A 217 4.54 10.60 -23.32
N GLN A 218 4.70 11.86 -23.78
CA GLN A 218 4.09 12.36 -25.02
C GLN A 218 4.75 11.76 -26.27
N GLU A 219 6.07 11.58 -26.29
CA GLU A 219 6.80 10.90 -27.38
C GLU A 219 6.29 9.47 -27.63
N HIS A 220 5.76 8.83 -26.57
CA HIS A 220 5.14 7.50 -26.68
C HIS A 220 3.62 7.55 -26.87
N GLY A 221 3.05 8.74 -27.12
CA GLY A 221 1.63 8.94 -27.40
C GLY A 221 0.74 9.00 -26.16
N GLY A 222 1.29 9.24 -24.98
CA GLY A 222 0.55 9.44 -23.74
C GLY A 222 0.09 10.88 -23.52
N TRP A 223 -0.63 11.11 -22.44
CA TRP A 223 -1.34 12.37 -22.19
C TRP A 223 -0.66 13.32 -21.20
N LEU A 224 0.24 12.84 -20.36
CA LEU A 224 0.83 13.63 -19.28
C LEU A 224 1.58 14.84 -19.84
N SER A 225 1.23 16.05 -19.36
CA SER A 225 1.83 17.32 -19.75
C SER A 225 2.62 17.94 -18.60
N VAL A 226 3.43 18.95 -18.90
CA VAL A 226 4.12 19.77 -17.89
C VAL A 226 3.10 20.47 -16.98
N GLU A 227 1.97 20.91 -17.53
CA GLU A 227 0.89 21.56 -16.77
C GLU A 227 0.23 20.57 -15.79
N ASP A 228 0.04 19.31 -16.19
CA ASP A 228 -0.49 18.27 -15.27
C ASP A 228 0.47 18.03 -14.10
N MET A 229 1.78 18.10 -14.34
CA MET A 229 2.79 18.04 -13.29
C MET A 229 2.69 19.29 -12.38
N ALA A 230 2.80 20.48 -12.96
CA ALA A 230 2.85 21.75 -12.24
C ALA A 230 1.61 22.05 -11.37
N THR A 231 0.45 21.55 -11.78
CA THR A 231 -0.83 21.76 -11.06
C THR A 231 -1.16 20.67 -10.05
N HIS A 232 -0.28 19.67 -9.87
CA HIS A 232 -0.51 18.60 -8.89
C HIS A 232 -0.52 19.13 -7.46
N THR A 233 -1.47 18.63 -6.65
CA THR A 233 -1.59 18.92 -5.22
C THR A 233 -1.96 17.66 -4.44
N SER A 234 -1.39 17.53 -3.25
CA SER A 234 -1.85 16.58 -2.23
C SER A 234 -2.91 17.23 -1.36
N ASP A 235 -3.83 16.44 -0.82
CA ASP A 235 -4.95 16.97 -0.03
C ASP A 235 -4.97 16.32 1.36
N TRP A 236 -5.15 17.13 2.40
CA TRP A 236 -5.58 16.66 3.71
C TRP A 236 -7.09 16.39 3.66
N ASP A 237 -7.47 15.17 4.00
CA ASP A 237 -8.86 14.70 4.04
C ASP A 237 -9.23 14.26 5.46
N GLU A 238 -10.53 14.28 5.79
CA GLU A 238 -11.01 13.70 7.04
C GLU A 238 -10.89 12.17 6.96
N PRO A 239 -10.23 11.50 7.92
CA PRO A 239 -10.15 10.05 7.94
C PRO A 239 -11.53 9.42 8.15
N ILE A 240 -11.72 8.20 7.63
CA ILE A 240 -12.90 7.39 7.87
C ILE A 240 -12.61 6.32 8.91
N SER A 241 -13.60 5.91 9.67
CA SER A 241 -13.41 4.90 10.71
C SER A 241 -14.62 4.01 10.94
N THR A 242 -14.38 2.90 11.63
CA THR A 242 -15.42 2.08 12.25
C THR A 242 -14.92 1.52 13.57
N ASP A 243 -15.84 1.30 14.50
CA ASP A 243 -15.57 0.49 15.69
C ASP A 243 -15.61 -1.00 15.31
N TYR A 244 -14.65 -1.76 15.82
CA TYR A 244 -14.65 -3.21 15.79
C TYR A 244 -14.40 -3.74 17.20
N ARG A 245 -15.47 -4.08 17.91
CA ARG A 245 -15.41 -4.62 19.29
C ARG A 245 -14.65 -3.74 20.28
N GLY A 246 -14.86 -2.43 20.22
CA GLY A 246 -14.23 -1.43 21.10
C GLY A 246 -12.88 -0.91 20.60
N VAL A 247 -12.44 -1.33 19.42
CA VAL A 247 -11.25 -0.81 18.74
C VAL A 247 -11.70 0.03 17.54
N THR A 248 -11.42 1.33 17.55
CA THR A 248 -11.74 2.21 16.42
C THR A 248 -10.64 2.09 15.36
N CYS A 249 -10.98 1.50 14.21
CA CYS A 249 -10.09 1.33 13.07
C CYS A 249 -10.24 2.51 12.09
N TRP A 250 -9.14 3.15 11.75
CA TRP A 250 -9.06 4.34 10.90
C TRP A 250 -8.41 4.02 9.56
N GLU A 251 -8.95 4.62 8.49
CA GLU A 251 -8.45 4.49 7.11
C GLU A 251 -8.48 5.85 6.41
N CYS A 252 -7.67 6.00 5.34
CA CYS A 252 -7.85 7.11 4.41
C CYS A 252 -9.18 6.97 3.66
N PRO A 253 -9.89 8.08 3.41
CA PRO A 253 -11.15 8.05 2.66
C PRO A 253 -10.94 7.68 1.18
N PRO A 254 -12.01 7.42 0.41
CA PRO A 254 -11.94 7.32 -1.05
C PRO A 254 -11.26 8.56 -1.68
N ASN A 255 -10.54 8.40 -2.74
CA ASN A 255 -10.41 7.32 -3.74
C ASN A 255 -9.67 6.05 -3.27
N GLY A 256 -9.15 5.99 -2.04
CA GLY A 256 -8.57 4.78 -1.46
C GLY A 256 -9.60 3.71 -1.14
N GLN A 257 -9.15 2.44 -1.12
CA GLN A 257 -10.01 1.29 -0.85
C GLN A 257 -10.16 0.94 0.64
N GLY A 258 -9.73 1.79 1.57
CA GLY A 258 -9.83 1.55 3.02
C GLY A 258 -11.25 1.23 3.48
N ILE A 259 -12.24 1.84 2.83
CA ILE A 259 -13.65 1.58 3.06
C ILE A 259 -14.04 0.09 2.88
N ALA A 260 -13.33 -0.68 2.03
CA ALA A 260 -13.56 -2.11 1.87
C ALA A 260 -13.15 -2.89 3.13
N ALA A 261 -12.05 -2.49 3.78
CA ALA A 261 -11.62 -3.09 5.04
C ALA A 261 -12.61 -2.78 6.17
N LEU A 262 -13.02 -1.51 6.30
CA LEU A 262 -13.99 -1.08 7.32
C LEU A 262 -15.36 -1.76 7.12
N GLY A 263 -15.84 -1.84 5.88
CA GLY A 263 -17.08 -2.56 5.54
C GLY A 263 -17.01 -4.04 5.89
N ALA A 264 -15.90 -4.70 5.55
CA ALA A 264 -15.69 -6.12 5.86
C ALA A 264 -15.60 -6.37 7.38
N LEU A 265 -14.94 -5.49 8.15
CA LEU A 265 -14.92 -5.52 9.62
C LEU A 265 -16.34 -5.40 10.19
N ASN A 266 -17.13 -4.43 9.70
CA ASN A 266 -18.51 -4.24 10.13
C ASN A 266 -19.40 -5.47 9.88
N ILE A 267 -19.19 -6.15 8.74
CA ILE A 267 -19.91 -7.38 8.41
C ILE A 267 -19.46 -8.51 9.35
N ALA A 268 -18.15 -8.71 9.51
CA ALA A 268 -17.55 -9.77 10.31
C ALA A 268 -17.92 -9.64 11.81
N GLU A 269 -18.06 -8.42 12.34
CA GLU A 269 -18.39 -8.16 13.74
C GLU A 269 -19.69 -8.84 14.20
N GLY A 270 -20.63 -9.06 13.28
CA GLY A 270 -21.89 -9.73 13.60
C GLY A 270 -21.79 -11.25 13.82
N PHE A 271 -20.60 -11.83 13.72
CA PHE A 271 -20.34 -13.26 13.95
C PHE A 271 -19.42 -13.47 15.15
N ASP A 272 -19.54 -14.60 15.81
CA ASP A 272 -18.65 -14.99 16.90
C ASP A 272 -17.33 -15.59 16.35
N ILE A 273 -16.50 -14.73 15.71
CA ILE A 273 -15.22 -15.15 15.12
C ILE A 273 -14.30 -15.74 16.21
N ARG A 274 -14.30 -15.17 17.42
CA ARG A 274 -13.53 -15.70 18.56
C ARG A 274 -13.94 -17.14 18.89
N GLY A 275 -15.22 -17.42 19.00
CA GLY A 275 -15.74 -18.75 19.31
C GLY A 275 -15.52 -19.78 18.19
N MET A 276 -15.36 -19.33 16.96
CA MET A 276 -15.02 -20.22 15.82
C MET A 276 -13.57 -20.69 15.86
N GLY A 277 -12.66 -19.97 16.54
CA GLY A 277 -11.24 -20.28 16.65
C GLY A 277 -10.41 -19.76 15.47
N ALA A 278 -9.18 -19.37 15.77
CA ALA A 278 -8.26 -18.81 14.78
C ALA A 278 -7.98 -19.81 13.64
N GLN A 279 -8.00 -19.32 12.40
CA GLN A 279 -7.68 -20.08 11.19
C GLN A 279 -8.58 -21.33 10.97
N SER A 280 -9.69 -21.44 11.69
CA SER A 280 -10.67 -22.50 11.48
C SER A 280 -11.42 -22.32 10.15
N PRO A 281 -12.00 -23.40 9.56
CA PRO A 281 -12.84 -23.29 8.38
C PRO A 281 -14.02 -22.34 8.56
N ASP A 282 -14.63 -22.32 9.76
CA ASP A 282 -15.75 -21.44 10.05
C ASP A 282 -15.33 -19.97 10.09
N ALA A 283 -14.24 -19.63 10.78
CA ALA A 283 -13.72 -18.27 10.83
C ALA A 283 -13.34 -17.79 9.41
N TYR A 284 -12.59 -18.60 8.66
CA TYR A 284 -12.19 -18.24 7.30
C TYR A 284 -13.38 -18.07 6.36
N HIS A 285 -14.37 -18.95 6.42
CA HIS A 285 -15.57 -18.81 5.60
C HIS A 285 -16.24 -17.45 5.84
N HIS A 286 -16.45 -17.05 7.10
CA HIS A 286 -17.12 -15.79 7.43
C HIS A 286 -16.26 -14.57 7.07
N LEU A 287 -14.95 -14.61 7.29
CA LEU A 287 -14.04 -13.52 6.91
C LEU A 287 -13.93 -13.39 5.38
N ILE A 288 -13.84 -14.51 4.64
CA ILE A 288 -13.82 -14.53 3.17
C ILE A 288 -15.09 -13.91 2.60
N GLU A 289 -16.26 -14.34 3.09
CA GLU A 289 -17.55 -13.83 2.59
C GLU A 289 -17.75 -12.35 2.95
N SER A 290 -17.30 -11.93 4.16
CA SER A 290 -17.31 -10.52 4.55
C SER A 290 -16.44 -9.67 3.62
N MET A 291 -15.25 -10.17 3.27
CA MET A 291 -14.35 -9.47 2.34
C MET A 291 -14.91 -9.41 0.93
N ARG A 292 -15.53 -10.47 0.44
CA ARG A 292 -16.18 -10.51 -0.87
C ARG A 292 -17.26 -9.44 -0.99
N LEU A 293 -18.06 -9.24 0.06
CA LEU A 293 -19.07 -8.18 0.13
C LEU A 293 -18.45 -6.79 0.19
N GLY A 294 -17.42 -6.60 1.03
CA GLY A 294 -16.68 -5.33 1.11
C GLY A 294 -16.07 -4.92 -0.23
N PHE A 295 -15.50 -5.87 -0.98
CA PHE A 295 -14.99 -5.60 -2.33
C PHE A 295 -16.09 -5.27 -3.34
N ALA A 296 -17.22 -5.98 -3.29
CA ALA A 296 -18.33 -5.69 -4.20
C ALA A 296 -18.80 -4.24 -4.05
N ASP A 297 -18.93 -3.78 -2.81
CA ASP A 297 -19.36 -2.42 -2.51
C ASP A 297 -18.27 -1.40 -2.88
N ALA A 298 -17.01 -1.65 -2.53
CA ALA A 298 -15.90 -0.76 -2.88
C ALA A 298 -15.76 -0.61 -4.39
N TYR A 299 -15.84 -1.70 -5.13
CA TYR A 299 -15.74 -1.64 -6.59
C TYR A 299 -16.88 -0.83 -7.22
N GLN A 300 -18.08 -0.96 -6.71
CA GLN A 300 -19.24 -0.23 -7.23
C GLN A 300 -19.16 1.28 -6.96
N TYR A 301 -18.66 1.67 -5.78
CA TYR A 301 -18.85 3.03 -5.29
C TYR A 301 -17.56 3.83 -5.11
N VAL A 302 -16.39 3.19 -4.94
CA VAL A 302 -15.14 3.93 -4.69
C VAL A 302 -14.67 4.63 -5.96
N ALA A 303 -14.52 5.94 -5.83
CA ALA A 303 -14.02 6.85 -6.86
C ALA A 303 -13.48 8.12 -6.17
N ASP A 304 -12.96 9.05 -6.96
CA ASP A 304 -12.63 10.40 -6.46
C ASP A 304 -13.91 11.13 -5.99
N PRO A 305 -14.09 11.40 -4.69
CA PRO A 305 -15.32 12.01 -4.19
C PRO A 305 -15.51 13.46 -4.64
N ARG A 306 -14.46 14.10 -5.19
CA ARG A 306 -14.55 15.43 -5.80
C ARG A 306 -15.16 15.39 -7.20
N LYS A 307 -15.28 14.19 -7.81
CA LYS A 307 -15.76 13.96 -9.18
C LYS A 307 -16.91 12.97 -9.28
N ALA A 308 -17.24 12.26 -8.19
CA ALA A 308 -18.33 11.28 -8.13
C ALA A 308 -18.97 11.28 -6.74
N ASN A 309 -20.23 10.89 -6.67
CA ASN A 309 -20.90 10.70 -5.39
C ASN A 309 -20.51 9.34 -4.79
N VAL A 310 -19.77 9.36 -3.68
CA VAL A 310 -19.38 8.16 -2.93
C VAL A 310 -20.14 8.19 -1.59
N PRO A 311 -21.05 7.24 -1.32
CA PRO A 311 -21.88 7.25 -0.10
C PRO A 311 -21.11 6.69 1.11
N ILE A 312 -20.05 7.41 1.53
CA ILE A 312 -19.09 6.96 2.56
C ILE A 312 -19.81 6.59 3.86
N ASN A 313 -20.66 7.48 4.37
CA ASN A 313 -21.35 7.27 5.66
C ASN A 313 -22.27 6.05 5.63
N GLU A 314 -22.91 5.77 4.50
CA GLU A 314 -23.77 4.59 4.34
C GLU A 314 -22.91 3.32 4.31
N LEU A 315 -21.88 3.28 3.49
CA LEU A 315 -21.00 2.11 3.32
C LEU A 315 -20.24 1.72 4.60
N THR A 316 -19.97 2.67 5.49
CA THR A 316 -19.32 2.42 6.78
C THR A 316 -20.30 2.21 7.93
N SER A 317 -21.61 2.28 7.67
CA SER A 317 -22.62 2.13 8.72
C SER A 317 -22.84 0.68 9.16
N LYS A 318 -23.20 0.47 10.43
CA LYS A 318 -23.55 -0.85 10.97
C LYS A 318 -24.88 -1.37 10.39
N GLU A 319 -25.79 -0.48 10.04
CA GLU A 319 -27.07 -0.79 9.41
C GLU A 319 -26.84 -1.39 8.02
N PHE A 320 -25.99 -0.76 7.19
CA PHE A 320 -25.64 -1.29 5.88
C PHE A 320 -24.94 -2.66 6.00
N ALA A 321 -23.98 -2.79 6.92
CA ALA A 321 -23.30 -4.06 7.17
C ALA A 321 -24.28 -5.17 7.59
N THR A 322 -25.34 -4.84 8.34
CA THR A 322 -26.40 -5.79 8.71
C THR A 322 -27.15 -6.29 7.48
N THR A 323 -27.46 -5.42 6.53
CA THR A 323 -28.11 -5.82 5.26
C THR A 323 -27.22 -6.71 4.41
N ARG A 324 -25.92 -6.40 4.38
CA ARG A 324 -24.92 -7.20 3.65
C ARG A 324 -24.73 -8.58 4.30
N ARG A 325 -24.64 -8.63 5.62
CA ARG A 325 -24.53 -9.87 6.40
C ARG A 325 -25.70 -10.81 6.16
N ALA A 326 -26.92 -10.29 5.97
CA ALA A 326 -28.10 -11.09 5.70
C ALA A 326 -28.02 -11.89 4.37
N LEU A 327 -27.10 -11.54 3.47
CA LEU A 327 -26.84 -12.29 2.22
C LEU A 327 -25.96 -13.53 2.45
N MET A 328 -25.27 -13.59 3.58
CA MET A 328 -24.33 -14.69 3.87
C MET A 328 -25.06 -15.91 4.40
N ASN A 329 -24.52 -17.08 4.07
CA ASN A 329 -24.95 -18.35 4.63
C ASN A 329 -23.78 -19.01 5.33
N SER A 330 -23.92 -19.42 6.57
CA SER A 330 -22.83 -20.01 7.38
C SER A 330 -22.25 -21.33 6.85
N LYS A 331 -22.93 -22.00 5.92
CA LYS A 331 -22.55 -23.33 5.40
C LYS A 331 -22.25 -23.35 3.91
N THR A 332 -22.59 -22.28 3.19
CA THR A 332 -22.49 -22.27 1.72
C THR A 332 -21.96 -20.92 1.25
N ALA A 333 -20.91 -20.96 0.44
CA ALA A 333 -20.37 -19.76 -0.20
C ALA A 333 -21.39 -19.11 -1.13
N MET A 334 -21.44 -17.78 -1.17
CA MET A 334 -22.26 -17.06 -2.14
C MET A 334 -21.81 -17.40 -3.57
N ALA A 335 -22.73 -17.86 -4.41
CA ALA A 335 -22.44 -18.27 -5.78
C ALA A 335 -21.89 -17.11 -6.63
N THR A 336 -22.46 -15.94 -6.46
CA THR A 336 -22.05 -14.70 -7.14
C THR A 336 -22.12 -13.53 -6.17
N VAL A 337 -21.02 -12.81 -6.06
CA VAL A 337 -20.99 -11.48 -5.48
C VAL A 337 -20.54 -10.57 -6.60
N PRO A 338 -21.36 -9.66 -7.10
CA PRO A 338 -20.93 -8.76 -8.15
C PRO A 338 -19.84 -7.84 -7.60
N TYR A 339 -18.61 -8.05 -8.03
CA TYR A 339 -17.47 -7.17 -7.81
C TYR A 339 -16.56 -7.20 -9.04
N GLY A 340 -15.76 -6.18 -9.19
CA GLY A 340 -14.97 -6.05 -10.37
C GLY A 340 -13.70 -6.90 -10.39
N LYS A 341 -12.95 -6.73 -11.47
CA LYS A 341 -11.69 -7.41 -11.70
C LYS A 341 -10.71 -7.10 -10.58
N VAL A 342 -10.40 -8.10 -9.76
CA VAL A 342 -9.25 -8.07 -8.87
C VAL A 342 -8.02 -8.40 -9.73
N LEU A 343 -7.14 -7.45 -9.93
CA LEU A 343 -5.87 -7.69 -10.62
C LEU A 343 -4.95 -8.47 -9.68
N ASN A 344 -4.33 -9.54 -10.19
CA ASN A 344 -3.39 -10.32 -9.42
C ASN A 344 -2.07 -9.56 -9.25
N GLY A 345 -1.59 -9.49 -8.02
CA GLY A 345 -0.21 -9.22 -7.64
C GLY A 345 0.28 -7.81 -8.00
N SER A 346 0.39 -6.96 -7.00
CA SER A 346 1.11 -5.72 -7.10
C SER A 346 1.88 -5.52 -5.81
N ASP A 347 3.03 -4.86 -5.91
CA ASP A 347 3.83 -4.50 -4.77
C ASP A 347 3.68 -3.03 -4.42
N THR A 348 3.96 -2.76 -3.17
CA THR A 348 3.78 -1.48 -2.49
C THR A 348 4.79 -1.51 -1.35
N VAL A 349 5.17 -0.39 -0.77
CA VAL A 349 5.85 -0.39 0.53
C VAL A 349 4.96 0.23 1.59
N TYR A 350 4.94 -0.38 2.76
CA TYR A 350 4.26 0.12 3.94
C TYR A 350 5.26 0.34 5.07
N ILE A 351 5.09 1.45 5.77
CA ILE A 351 5.95 1.91 6.86
C ILE A 351 5.08 2.28 8.06
N SER A 352 5.36 1.70 9.21
CA SER A 352 4.81 2.10 10.49
C SER A 352 5.89 2.74 11.34
N VAL A 353 5.61 3.91 11.90
CA VAL A 353 6.51 4.61 12.82
C VAL A 353 5.73 5.10 14.03
N VAL A 354 6.31 4.91 15.22
CA VAL A 354 5.88 5.56 16.45
C VAL A 354 7.11 6.19 17.10
N ASP A 355 7.04 7.48 17.46
CA ASP A 355 8.14 8.20 18.10
C ASP A 355 8.05 8.17 19.64
N GLY A 356 9.09 8.69 20.30
CA GLY A 356 9.17 8.72 21.77
C GLY A 356 8.16 9.65 22.46
N GLN A 357 7.47 10.49 21.70
CA GLN A 357 6.37 11.34 22.19
C GLN A 357 5.00 10.67 22.02
N GLY A 358 4.98 9.48 21.40
CA GLY A 358 3.77 8.72 21.12
C GLY A 358 3.02 9.17 19.88
N ASN A 359 3.59 10.07 19.05
CA ASN A 359 3.04 10.35 17.72
C ASN A 359 3.29 9.16 16.80
N ALA A 360 2.43 8.96 15.82
CA ALA A 360 2.59 7.89 14.85
C ALA A 360 2.37 8.36 13.42
N CYS A 361 3.09 7.71 12.50
CA CYS A 361 2.88 7.84 11.07
C CYS A 361 2.70 6.44 10.46
N SER A 362 1.50 6.17 9.96
CA SER A 362 1.17 5.02 9.13
C SER A 362 1.26 5.48 7.69
N PHE A 363 2.31 5.05 6.98
CA PHE A 363 2.68 5.60 5.68
C PHE A 363 2.77 4.51 4.61
N ILE A 364 2.26 4.81 3.43
CA ILE A 364 2.27 3.89 2.30
C ILE A 364 2.65 4.60 1.01
N ASN A 365 3.56 3.99 0.22
CA ASN A 365 4.05 4.52 -1.04
C ASN A 365 4.09 3.40 -2.10
N SER A 366 3.76 3.71 -3.34
CA SER A 366 3.57 2.68 -4.36
C SER A 366 3.69 3.21 -5.77
N VAL A 367 4.25 2.39 -6.67
CA VAL A 367 4.09 2.54 -8.12
C VAL A 367 2.96 1.64 -8.68
N PHE A 368 2.16 1.01 -7.83
CA PHE A 368 1.06 0.05 -8.03
C PHE A 368 1.56 -1.34 -8.41
N SER A 369 1.72 -1.68 -9.69
CA SER A 369 2.34 -2.96 -10.07
C SER A 369 3.85 -2.86 -10.02
N ASN A 370 4.55 -3.99 -9.89
CA ASN A 370 6.01 -4.00 -9.90
C ASN A 370 6.59 -3.23 -11.09
N PHE A 371 7.46 -2.25 -10.81
CA PHE A 371 7.97 -1.26 -11.78
C PHE A 371 6.84 -0.54 -12.55
N GLY A 372 5.70 -0.34 -11.91
CA GLY A 372 4.60 0.49 -12.41
C GLY A 372 4.20 0.20 -13.85
N SER A 373 4.20 1.22 -14.68
CA SER A 373 3.91 1.17 -16.11
C SER A 373 4.98 0.46 -16.94
N GLY A 374 6.15 0.14 -16.37
CA GLY A 374 7.35 -0.32 -17.07
C GLY A 374 8.16 0.82 -17.70
N MET A 375 7.67 2.04 -17.60
CA MET A 375 8.33 3.23 -18.19
C MET A 375 9.24 3.88 -17.15
N VAL A 376 10.52 3.95 -17.48
CA VAL A 376 11.55 4.67 -16.72
C VAL A 376 11.87 5.96 -17.48
N VAL A 377 11.76 7.12 -16.86
CA VAL A 377 12.03 8.40 -17.52
C VAL A 377 13.53 8.54 -17.78
N PRO A 378 13.97 8.68 -19.07
CA PRO A 378 15.38 8.61 -19.42
C PRO A 378 16.27 9.62 -18.68
N GLY A 379 17.37 9.13 -18.11
CA GLY A 379 18.37 9.93 -17.38
C GLY A 379 17.88 10.47 -16.05
N THR A 380 16.81 9.87 -15.46
CA THR A 380 16.28 10.27 -14.17
C THR A 380 16.14 9.12 -13.17
N GLY A 381 16.08 7.88 -13.65
CA GLY A 381 15.77 6.71 -12.81
C GLY A 381 14.33 6.70 -12.25
N ILE A 382 13.46 7.58 -12.72
CA ILE A 382 12.07 7.66 -12.26
C ILE A 382 11.24 6.57 -12.94
N VAL A 383 10.74 5.63 -12.16
CA VAL A 383 9.74 4.66 -12.60
C VAL A 383 8.35 5.29 -12.48
N LEU A 384 7.61 5.40 -13.58
CA LEU A 384 6.25 5.93 -13.58
C LEU A 384 5.26 4.85 -13.16
N HIS A 385 4.41 5.17 -12.18
CA HIS A 385 3.37 4.25 -11.71
C HIS A 385 2.33 3.96 -12.79
N ASN A 386 1.58 2.87 -12.61
CA ASN A 386 0.51 2.49 -13.53
C ASN A 386 -0.90 2.61 -12.89
N ARG A 387 -1.08 3.57 -12.00
CA ARG A 387 -2.33 3.73 -11.22
C ARG A 387 -3.56 4.00 -12.06
N ALA A 388 -3.41 4.69 -13.22
CA ALA A 388 -4.53 4.96 -14.12
C ALA A 388 -5.13 3.69 -14.75
N SER A 389 -4.42 2.54 -14.71
CA SER A 389 -4.97 1.24 -15.13
C SER A 389 -6.21 0.82 -14.31
N LEU A 390 -6.41 1.42 -13.15
CA LEU A 390 -7.57 1.14 -12.29
C LEU A 390 -8.85 1.90 -12.67
N PHE A 391 -8.79 2.85 -13.61
CA PHE A 391 -10.01 3.47 -14.15
C PHE A 391 -10.85 2.49 -14.93
N SER A 392 -12.18 2.70 -14.91
CA SER A 392 -13.12 2.05 -15.79
C SER A 392 -13.23 2.81 -17.13
N LEU A 393 -13.35 2.11 -18.25
CA LEU A 393 -13.74 2.70 -19.53
C LEU A 393 -15.26 2.75 -19.73
N ASP A 394 -16.06 2.18 -18.80
CA ASP A 394 -17.52 2.37 -18.79
C ASP A 394 -17.84 3.77 -18.25
N PRO A 395 -18.41 4.68 -19.06
CA PRO A 395 -18.72 6.04 -18.66
C PRO A 395 -19.78 6.13 -17.54
N ASN A 396 -20.54 5.05 -17.29
CA ASN A 396 -21.52 4.99 -16.22
C ASN A 396 -20.95 4.53 -14.87
N HIS A 397 -19.72 4.05 -14.86
CA HIS A 397 -19.07 3.61 -13.62
C HIS A 397 -18.59 4.79 -12.79
N ALA A 398 -18.77 4.74 -11.46
CA ALA A 398 -18.32 5.82 -10.57
C ALA A 398 -16.84 6.20 -10.80
N ASN A 399 -15.98 5.18 -10.97
CA ASN A 399 -14.54 5.35 -11.23
C ASN A 399 -14.20 5.37 -12.73
N HIS A 400 -15.06 5.92 -13.62
CA HIS A 400 -14.72 6.07 -15.04
C HIS A 400 -13.55 7.05 -15.23
N LEU A 401 -12.75 6.82 -16.27
CA LEU A 401 -11.66 7.73 -16.65
C LEU A 401 -12.22 9.13 -17.00
N ALA A 402 -11.67 10.16 -16.38
CA ALA A 402 -12.01 11.55 -16.69
C ALA A 402 -10.81 12.46 -16.40
N PRO A 403 -10.67 13.61 -17.10
CA PRO A 403 -9.64 14.60 -16.81
C PRO A 403 -9.61 15.05 -15.36
N HIS A 404 -8.40 15.21 -14.82
CA HIS A 404 -8.15 15.67 -13.45
C HIS A 404 -8.83 14.85 -12.34
N LYS A 405 -9.25 13.62 -12.62
CA LYS A 405 -9.85 12.70 -11.65
C LYS A 405 -8.79 11.78 -11.07
N ARG A 406 -8.85 11.52 -9.76
CA ARG A 406 -8.05 10.47 -9.13
C ARG A 406 -8.62 9.09 -9.42
N PRO A 407 -7.79 8.11 -9.83
CA PRO A 407 -8.24 6.73 -10.00
C PRO A 407 -8.53 6.07 -8.65
N TYR A 408 -9.35 5.02 -8.66
CA TYR A 408 -9.40 4.06 -7.56
C TYR A 408 -7.98 3.75 -7.10
N ASN A 409 -7.72 3.79 -5.79
CA ASN A 409 -6.39 3.58 -5.26
C ASN A 409 -6.36 2.43 -4.26
N THR A 410 -5.36 1.55 -4.42
CA THR A 410 -5.24 0.35 -3.60
C THR A 410 -4.41 0.54 -2.34
N ILE A 411 -3.68 1.65 -2.20
CA ILE A 411 -2.88 1.91 -1.00
C ILE A 411 -3.73 2.43 0.14
N ILE A 412 -3.63 1.78 1.29
CA ILE A 412 -4.39 2.09 2.50
C ILE A 412 -3.47 1.94 3.74
N PRO A 413 -3.01 3.05 4.33
CA PRO A 413 -2.41 3.01 5.65
C PRO A 413 -3.52 2.85 6.69
N GLY A 414 -3.32 2.03 7.72
CA GLY A 414 -4.28 1.80 8.80
C GLY A 414 -3.78 2.31 10.15
N MET A 415 -4.70 2.72 10.99
CA MET A 415 -4.42 3.09 12.38
C MET A 415 -5.58 2.63 13.27
N ALA A 416 -5.33 2.35 14.53
CA ALA A 416 -6.41 2.04 15.46
C ALA A 416 -6.20 2.70 16.82
N THR A 417 -7.34 3.09 17.44
CA THR A 417 -7.37 3.70 18.77
C THR A 417 -8.29 2.92 19.69
N ILE A 418 -8.03 3.01 20.99
CA ILE A 418 -8.95 2.57 22.05
C ILE A 418 -9.22 3.81 22.91
N GLY A 419 -10.48 4.27 22.92
CA GLY A 419 -10.79 5.60 23.45
C GLY A 419 -9.97 6.67 22.73
N ASP A 420 -9.33 7.56 23.48
CA ASP A 420 -8.50 8.67 22.99
C ASP A 420 -7.00 8.31 22.95
N GLU A 421 -6.64 7.02 22.88
CA GLU A 421 -5.25 6.59 22.87
C GLU A 421 -4.91 5.78 21.62
N LEU A 422 -3.72 6.04 21.07
CA LEU A 422 -3.18 5.23 19.98
C LEU A 422 -2.98 3.79 20.47
N HIS A 423 -3.60 2.85 19.77
CA HIS A 423 -3.43 1.42 20.01
C HIS A 423 -2.51 0.77 18.98
N LEU A 424 -2.77 1.01 17.68
CA LEU A 424 -2.01 0.42 16.58
C LEU A 424 -1.70 1.45 15.50
N SER A 425 -0.48 1.41 14.96
CA SER A 425 -0.15 1.84 13.62
C SER A 425 0.13 0.58 12.81
N TYR A 426 -0.67 0.31 11.77
CA TYR A 426 -0.63 -0.96 11.06
C TYR A 426 -0.94 -0.78 9.57
N GLY A 427 -0.50 -1.71 8.78
CA GLY A 427 -0.84 -1.77 7.36
C GLY A 427 -0.18 -2.93 6.64
N MET A 428 -0.54 -3.06 5.40
CA MET A 428 -0.06 -4.14 4.55
C MET A 428 0.16 -3.66 3.12
N MET A 429 1.25 -4.08 2.49
CA MET A 429 1.42 -3.98 1.05
C MET A 429 0.67 -5.11 0.32
N GLY A 430 0.49 -5.01 -1.01
CA GLY A 430 -0.06 -6.09 -1.83
C GLY A 430 -1.35 -5.75 -2.56
N ALA A 431 -1.55 -4.50 -3.00
CA ALA A 431 -2.72 -4.03 -3.76
C ALA A 431 -4.06 -4.45 -3.13
N PHE A 432 -4.84 -5.29 -3.81
CA PHE A 432 -6.12 -5.80 -3.32
C PHE A 432 -5.99 -6.77 -2.13
N MET A 433 -4.77 -7.17 -1.76
CA MET A 433 -4.54 -7.90 -0.50
C MET A 433 -4.64 -6.97 0.73
N GLN A 434 -4.45 -5.66 0.56
CA GLN A 434 -4.42 -4.72 1.70
C GLN A 434 -5.70 -4.72 2.54
N PRO A 435 -6.93 -4.55 1.99
CA PRO A 435 -8.15 -4.62 2.80
C PRO A 435 -8.36 -5.99 3.46
N GLN A 436 -8.01 -7.07 2.76
CA GLN A 436 -8.08 -8.43 3.27
C GLN A 436 -7.12 -8.66 4.42
N GLY A 437 -5.92 -8.07 4.30
CA GLY A 437 -4.92 -8.09 5.36
C GLY A 437 -5.35 -7.30 6.58
N HIS A 438 -5.89 -6.09 6.40
CA HIS A 438 -6.42 -5.29 7.51
C HIS A 438 -7.50 -6.04 8.28
N LEU A 439 -8.47 -6.66 7.57
CA LEU A 439 -9.49 -7.51 8.18
C LEU A 439 -8.86 -8.65 8.98
N GLN A 440 -7.90 -9.40 8.39
CA GLN A 440 -7.28 -10.55 9.05
C GLN A 440 -6.40 -10.14 10.24
N LEU A 441 -5.62 -9.05 10.12
CA LEU A 441 -4.76 -8.55 11.20
C LEU A 441 -5.58 -8.08 12.40
N ILE A 442 -6.60 -7.26 12.16
CA ILE A 442 -7.48 -6.76 13.23
C ILE A 442 -8.24 -7.92 13.89
N SER A 443 -8.82 -8.84 13.11
CA SER A 443 -9.49 -10.02 13.69
C SER A 443 -8.51 -10.90 14.49
N ASN A 444 -7.31 -11.15 14.00
CA ASN A 444 -6.30 -11.92 14.74
C ASN A 444 -5.92 -11.27 16.09
N MET A 445 -5.80 -9.95 16.13
CA MET A 445 -5.44 -9.23 17.36
C MET A 445 -6.64 -9.07 18.30
N VAL A 446 -7.82 -8.73 17.79
CA VAL A 446 -9.00 -8.40 18.60
C VAL A 446 -9.80 -9.65 18.98
N ASP A 447 -10.04 -10.59 18.04
CA ASP A 447 -10.82 -11.79 18.32
C ASP A 447 -9.97 -12.89 18.97
N HIS A 448 -8.67 -12.95 18.66
CA HIS A 448 -7.82 -14.07 19.09
C HIS A 448 -6.64 -13.66 19.99
N ASP A 449 -6.63 -12.42 20.47
CA ASP A 449 -5.64 -11.88 21.42
C ASP A 449 -4.18 -12.09 20.97
N MET A 450 -3.94 -12.12 19.65
CA MET A 450 -2.59 -12.29 19.11
C MET A 450 -1.78 -10.99 19.27
N ASP A 451 -0.50 -11.14 19.62
CA ASP A 451 0.43 -10.01 19.55
C ASP A 451 0.73 -9.62 18.08
N PRO A 452 1.33 -8.44 17.81
CA PRO A 452 1.61 -7.98 16.45
C PRO A 452 2.34 -9.00 15.57
N GLN A 453 3.36 -9.68 16.11
CA GLN A 453 4.12 -10.64 15.32
C GLN A 453 3.34 -11.94 15.10
N GLN A 454 2.55 -12.39 16.06
CA GLN A 454 1.67 -13.55 15.93
C GLN A 454 0.60 -13.28 14.87
N ALA A 455 -0.03 -12.10 14.89
CA ALA A 455 -1.03 -11.70 13.90
C ALA A 455 -0.46 -11.66 12.48
N ILE A 456 0.78 -11.18 12.32
CA ILE A 456 1.49 -11.18 11.03
C ILE A 456 1.87 -12.58 10.58
N ASN A 457 2.35 -13.44 11.49
CA ASN A 457 2.77 -14.80 11.20
C ASN A 457 1.60 -15.73 10.87
N ALA A 458 0.38 -15.39 11.29
CA ALA A 458 -0.81 -16.18 11.00
C ALA A 458 -0.94 -16.41 9.49
N LEU A 459 -1.25 -17.63 9.10
CA LEU A 459 -1.41 -18.00 7.70
C LEU A 459 -2.64 -17.30 7.11
N ARG A 460 -2.55 -16.90 5.84
CA ARG A 460 -3.54 -16.02 5.23
C ARG A 460 -4.37 -16.71 4.16
N PHE A 461 -5.56 -16.17 3.94
CA PHE A 461 -6.29 -16.35 2.70
C PHE A 461 -6.20 -15.08 1.83
N MET A 462 -6.40 -15.25 0.53
CA MET A 462 -6.58 -14.15 -0.42
C MET A 462 -7.79 -14.45 -1.31
N VAL A 463 -8.78 -13.57 -1.27
CA VAL A 463 -9.93 -13.60 -2.18
C VAL A 463 -9.49 -13.02 -3.52
N GLY A 464 -9.61 -13.81 -4.58
CA GLY A 464 -9.41 -13.40 -5.97
C GLY A 464 -10.74 -13.23 -6.71
N ASN A 465 -10.69 -13.06 -8.02
CA ASN A 465 -11.89 -12.87 -8.86
C ASN A 465 -12.90 -14.03 -8.75
N ASN A 466 -12.42 -15.26 -8.87
CA ASN A 466 -13.25 -16.47 -8.88
C ASN A 466 -12.66 -17.58 -7.99
N ASN A 467 -11.68 -17.26 -7.17
CA ASN A 467 -11.02 -18.21 -6.30
C ASN A 467 -10.66 -17.60 -4.95
N VAL A 468 -10.35 -18.47 -4.02
CA VAL A 468 -9.74 -18.14 -2.73
C VAL A 468 -8.41 -18.88 -2.68
N LEU A 469 -7.31 -18.15 -2.54
CA LEU A 469 -6.00 -18.74 -2.34
C LEU A 469 -5.73 -18.86 -0.85
N LEU A 470 -5.31 -20.04 -0.42
CA LEU A 470 -4.87 -20.31 0.95
C LEU A 470 -3.35 -20.41 0.98
N GLU A 471 -2.76 -19.86 2.01
CA GLU A 471 -1.32 -19.95 2.22
C GLU A 471 -0.89 -21.38 2.57
N GLU A 472 0.26 -21.79 2.04
CA GLU A 472 0.94 -23.03 2.42
C GLU A 472 1.14 -23.14 3.94
N GLY A 473 0.89 -24.31 4.49
CA GLY A 473 1.04 -24.60 5.93
C GLY A 473 -0.27 -24.68 6.70
N LEU A 474 -1.40 -24.25 6.13
CA LEU A 474 -2.71 -24.47 6.72
C LEU A 474 -3.05 -25.98 6.76
N ASP A 475 -3.79 -26.38 7.80
CA ASP A 475 -4.29 -27.76 7.87
C ASP A 475 -5.11 -28.08 6.59
N PRO A 476 -4.81 -29.19 5.88
CA PRO A 476 -5.54 -29.54 4.66
C PRO A 476 -7.05 -29.74 4.86
N SER A 477 -7.52 -29.95 6.08
CA SER A 477 -8.96 -30.01 6.38
C SER A 477 -9.65 -28.68 6.15
N VAL A 478 -8.98 -27.54 6.36
CA VAL A 478 -9.50 -26.19 6.12
C VAL A 478 -9.85 -26.02 4.64
N ALA A 479 -8.92 -26.38 3.75
CA ALA A 479 -9.16 -26.31 2.31
C ALA A 479 -10.32 -27.19 1.87
N ARG A 480 -10.36 -28.44 2.37
CA ARG A 480 -11.44 -29.39 2.04
C ARG A 480 -12.81 -28.91 2.52
N ASP A 481 -12.88 -28.35 3.73
CA ASP A 481 -14.13 -27.81 4.28
C ASP A 481 -14.61 -26.61 3.45
N LEU A 482 -13.75 -25.63 3.17
CA LEU A 482 -14.08 -24.48 2.34
C LEU A 482 -14.54 -24.89 0.93
N GLN A 483 -13.89 -25.89 0.33
CA GLN A 483 -14.32 -26.47 -0.95
C GLN A 483 -15.71 -27.11 -0.84
N SER A 484 -16.01 -27.82 0.25
CA SER A 484 -17.32 -28.44 0.48
C SER A 484 -18.45 -27.40 0.63
N ARG A 485 -18.12 -26.18 1.09
CA ARG A 485 -19.03 -25.03 1.14
C ARG A 485 -19.20 -24.34 -0.21
N GLY A 486 -18.43 -24.69 -1.24
CA GLY A 486 -18.52 -24.15 -2.58
C GLY A 486 -17.49 -23.07 -2.91
N HIS A 487 -16.49 -22.81 -2.05
CA HIS A 487 -15.36 -21.95 -2.41
C HIS A 487 -14.46 -22.66 -3.44
N ASN A 488 -14.04 -21.92 -4.47
CA ASN A 488 -13.01 -22.39 -5.40
C ASN A 488 -11.64 -22.13 -4.79
N VAL A 489 -11.10 -23.13 -4.08
CA VAL A 489 -9.88 -23.00 -3.28
C VAL A 489 -8.64 -23.41 -4.06
N GLY A 490 -7.66 -22.54 -4.14
CA GLY A 490 -6.29 -22.80 -4.58
C GLY A 490 -5.29 -22.66 -3.43
N GLN A 491 -4.03 -22.95 -3.70
CA GLN A 491 -2.94 -22.80 -2.73
C GLN A 491 -1.84 -21.90 -3.29
N ILE A 492 -1.22 -21.09 -2.42
CA ILE A 492 -0.03 -20.31 -2.73
C ILE A 492 1.15 -20.81 -1.91
N THR A 493 2.30 -21.06 -2.57
CA THR A 493 3.43 -21.77 -2.00
C THR A 493 4.77 -21.12 -2.30
N GLY A 494 5.78 -21.41 -1.48
CA GLY A 494 7.16 -20.98 -1.69
C GLY A 494 7.31 -19.45 -1.80
N TYR A 495 8.15 -18.98 -2.71
CA TYR A 495 8.37 -17.54 -2.94
C TYR A 495 7.13 -16.78 -3.43
N ASN A 496 6.18 -17.47 -4.07
CA ASN A 496 4.93 -16.80 -4.50
C ASN A 496 4.10 -16.26 -3.33
N ARG A 497 4.37 -16.71 -2.09
CA ARG A 497 3.76 -16.18 -0.86
C ARG A 497 4.01 -14.68 -0.66
N VAL A 498 5.00 -14.09 -1.32
CA VAL A 498 5.20 -12.63 -1.31
C VAL A 498 3.97 -11.87 -1.83
N SER A 499 3.14 -12.49 -2.68
CA SER A 499 1.94 -11.86 -3.26
C SER A 499 0.74 -11.79 -2.30
N ILE A 500 0.75 -12.50 -1.18
CA ILE A 500 -0.31 -12.39 -0.15
C ILE A 500 -0.01 -11.29 0.88
N GLY A 501 0.72 -10.30 0.44
CA GLY A 501 0.98 -9.07 1.16
C GLY A 501 2.12 -9.15 2.17
N GLY A 502 2.58 -7.98 2.60
CA GLY A 502 3.60 -7.82 3.61
C GLY A 502 3.15 -6.82 4.68
N ALA A 503 2.89 -7.31 5.90
CA ALA A 503 2.33 -6.51 6.98
C ALA A 503 3.41 -5.97 7.93
N GLN A 504 3.13 -4.80 8.50
CA GLN A 504 3.91 -4.21 9.58
C GLN A 504 2.94 -3.66 10.62
N ILE A 505 3.22 -3.87 11.89
CA ILE A 505 2.38 -3.39 13.01
C ILE A 505 3.29 -2.85 14.10
N ILE A 506 2.95 -1.68 14.63
CA ILE A 506 3.45 -1.19 15.92
C ILE A 506 2.24 -0.98 16.83
N GLN A 507 2.22 -1.71 17.94
CA GLN A 507 1.27 -1.55 19.02
C GLN A 507 1.90 -0.68 20.11
N ARG A 508 1.13 0.27 20.62
CA ARG A 508 1.53 1.07 21.78
C ARG A 508 0.67 0.68 22.97
N ASP A 509 1.31 0.40 24.09
CA ASP A 509 0.66 0.24 25.38
C ASP A 509 0.39 1.63 25.96
N PRO A 510 -0.87 2.01 26.22
CA PRO A 510 -1.20 3.37 26.66
C PRO A 510 -0.71 3.69 28.08
N ASP A 511 -0.60 2.68 28.97
CA ASP A 511 -0.26 2.87 30.37
C ASP A 511 1.27 2.99 30.57
N THR A 512 2.04 2.20 29.84
CA THR A 512 3.49 2.11 29.99
C THR A 512 4.27 2.84 28.91
N GLY A 513 3.64 3.14 27.77
CA GLY A 513 4.29 3.67 26.57
C GLY A 513 5.14 2.65 25.82
N VAL A 514 5.19 1.39 26.27
CA VAL A 514 5.96 0.33 25.60
C VAL A 514 5.41 0.10 24.19
N LEU A 515 6.32 0.10 23.22
CA LEU A 515 6.06 -0.22 21.83
C LEU A 515 6.34 -1.70 21.57
N ARG A 516 5.42 -2.37 20.86
CA ARG A 516 5.57 -3.76 20.43
C ARG A 516 5.45 -3.84 18.93
N GLY A 517 6.52 -4.20 18.22
CA GLY A 517 6.57 -4.26 16.76
C GLY A 517 6.54 -5.68 16.22
N GLY A 518 5.80 -5.84 15.13
CA GLY A 518 5.82 -7.04 14.28
C GLY A 518 6.17 -6.68 12.84
N SER A 519 6.87 -7.57 12.15
CA SER A 519 7.28 -7.38 10.76
C SER A 519 7.10 -8.64 9.91
N GLU A 520 6.94 -8.45 8.60
CA GLU A 520 6.56 -9.49 7.64
C GLU A 520 7.66 -10.53 7.37
N PRO A 521 7.43 -11.82 7.68
CA PRO A 521 8.39 -12.88 7.37
C PRO A 521 8.36 -13.35 5.90
N ARG A 522 7.31 -12.98 5.12
CA ARG A 522 7.18 -13.30 3.68
C ARG A 522 7.92 -12.30 2.80
N LYS A 523 8.41 -11.23 3.40
CA LYS A 523 9.28 -10.18 2.83
C LYS A 523 10.57 -10.11 3.66
N ASP A 524 11.44 -9.17 3.32
CA ASP A 524 12.62 -8.85 4.15
C ASP A 524 12.27 -7.98 5.36
N GLY A 525 11.03 -8.05 5.82
CA GLY A 525 10.45 -7.19 6.83
C GLY A 525 11.31 -7.06 8.10
N CYS A 526 11.43 -5.83 8.59
CA CYS A 526 12.22 -5.50 9.77
C CYS A 526 11.48 -4.52 10.66
N ALA A 527 11.35 -4.85 11.95
CA ALA A 527 10.96 -3.93 13.01
C ALA A 527 12.19 -3.65 13.89
N VAL A 528 12.48 -2.39 14.13
CA VAL A 528 13.61 -1.93 14.95
C VAL A 528 13.15 -0.79 15.87
N GLY A 529 13.64 -0.78 17.09
CA GLY A 529 13.32 0.24 18.09
C GLY A 529 14.41 0.42 19.12
N TYR A 530 14.31 1.45 19.95
CA TYR A 530 15.31 1.79 20.98
C TYR A 530 14.66 2.33 22.26
#